data_53364f59a78e1ff36426e96063e56dbb
#
_entry.id   53364f59a78e1ff36426e96063e56dbb
#
_cell.length_a   1.000
_cell.length_b   1.000
_cell.length_c   1.000
_cell.angle_alpha   90.00
_cell.angle_beta   90.00
_cell.angle_gamma   90.00
#
_symmetry.space_group_name_H-M   'P 1'
#
loop_
_entity.id
_entity.type
_entity.pdbx_description
1 polymer ?
#
loop_
_entity_poly.entity_id
_entity_poly.type
_entity_poly.pdbx_seq_one_letter_code
_entity_poly.pdbx_strand_id
1 'polypeptide(L)'
;MIGALEIWAMMRVRAVLLMIDNYDSFTYNVVQYLGELGANVQVFRNDAISIAEIESLGPAQIVISPGPCTPSEAGISMEVISHFAGKIPLLGICLGHQSIGQVYGGKIIRAKKVMHGKLSAIHHSGQGVFTDLTMPFTATRYHSLVIDAKSLPDCLDVTAWTEDENGDIDEIMGVRHKELAVEGVQFHPESILSEHGHALLNNFLSHNS
;
A
#
# COMPACT_ATOMS: atom_id res chain seq x y z
N MET A 1 26.87 21.75 -27.89
CA MET A 1 27.20 20.32 -27.61
C MET A 1 26.65 20.01 -26.24
N ILE A 2 25.59 19.24 -26.20
CA ILE A 2 25.00 18.77 -24.93
C ILE A 2 25.99 17.73 -24.36
N GLY A 3 26.45 17.93 -23.15
CA GLY A 3 27.49 17.08 -22.53
C GLY A 3 27.01 15.65 -22.30
N ALA A 4 27.92 14.68 -22.32
CA ALA A 4 27.60 13.26 -22.09
C ALA A 4 26.87 13.01 -20.76
N LEU A 5 27.09 13.84 -19.74
CA LEU A 5 26.39 13.84 -18.44
C LEU A 5 24.91 14.23 -18.56
N GLU A 6 24.57 15.16 -19.46
CA GLU A 6 23.18 15.59 -19.69
C GLU A 6 22.41 14.53 -20.49
N ILE A 7 23.07 13.85 -21.43
CA ILE A 7 22.50 12.69 -22.17
C ILE A 7 22.26 11.51 -21.22
N TRP A 8 23.17 11.27 -20.26
CA TRP A 8 23.01 10.26 -19.21
C TRP A 8 21.85 10.57 -18.25
N ALA A 9 21.64 11.84 -17.92
CA ALA A 9 20.50 12.28 -17.10
C ALA A 9 19.16 12.15 -17.84
N MET A 10 19.13 12.32 -19.16
CA MET A 10 17.94 12.13 -20.00
C MET A 10 17.63 10.65 -20.28
N MET A 11 18.60 9.74 -20.17
CA MET A 11 18.45 8.29 -20.36
C MET A 11 18.22 7.52 -19.03
N ARG A 12 17.91 8.17 -17.91
CA ARG A 12 17.29 7.47 -16.79
C ARG A 12 15.91 6.97 -17.27
N VAL A 13 15.88 5.75 -17.79
CA VAL A 13 14.65 4.97 -17.83
C VAL A 13 14.14 5.01 -16.39
N ARG A 14 13.07 5.77 -16.14
CA ARG A 14 12.49 5.85 -14.78
C ARG A 14 12.18 4.43 -14.38
N ALA A 15 12.73 4.00 -13.25
CA ALA A 15 12.51 2.67 -12.72
C ALA A 15 11.00 2.38 -12.70
N VAL A 16 10.60 1.21 -13.14
CA VAL A 16 9.19 0.84 -13.21
C VAL A 16 8.65 0.62 -11.82
N LEU A 17 7.50 1.23 -11.51
CA LEU A 17 6.65 0.86 -10.41
C LEU A 17 5.55 -0.07 -10.94
N LEU A 18 5.49 -1.29 -10.43
CA LEU A 18 4.45 -2.25 -10.77
C LEU A 18 3.22 -2.04 -9.88
N MET A 19 2.05 -1.86 -10.51
CA MET A 19 0.76 -1.89 -9.83
C MET A 19 0.06 -3.21 -10.14
N ILE A 20 -0.20 -4.02 -9.12
CA ILE A 20 -1.11 -5.19 -9.24
C ILE A 20 -2.52 -4.70 -9.00
N ASP A 21 -3.36 -4.74 -10.02
CA ASP A 21 -4.74 -4.27 -9.99
C ASP A 21 -5.70 -5.42 -9.63
N ASN A 22 -6.32 -5.31 -8.48
CA ASN A 22 -7.31 -6.26 -7.96
C ASN A 22 -8.74 -5.95 -8.44
N TYR A 23 -8.89 -5.40 -9.65
CA TYR A 23 -10.21 -5.08 -10.25
C TYR A 23 -10.98 -4.02 -9.45
N ASP A 24 -10.27 -3.05 -8.89
CA ASP A 24 -10.86 -1.96 -8.13
C ASP A 24 -11.04 -0.69 -8.98
N SER A 25 -12.16 -0.01 -8.79
CA SER A 25 -12.45 1.25 -9.49
C SER A 25 -11.52 2.40 -9.08
N PHE A 26 -10.90 2.33 -7.92
CA PHE A 26 -9.98 3.35 -7.42
C PHE A 26 -8.51 3.07 -7.77
N THR A 27 -8.17 1.91 -8.36
CA THR A 27 -6.79 1.61 -8.76
C THR A 27 -6.19 2.72 -9.61
N TYR A 28 -6.92 3.22 -10.59
CA TYR A 28 -6.42 4.27 -11.47
C TYR A 28 -6.28 5.64 -10.81
N ASN A 29 -6.97 5.91 -9.71
CA ASN A 29 -6.72 7.11 -8.89
C ASN A 29 -5.36 6.99 -8.17
N VAL A 30 -5.01 5.80 -7.65
CA VAL A 30 -3.67 5.55 -7.09
C VAL A 30 -2.60 5.73 -8.17
N VAL A 31 -2.83 5.16 -9.36
CA VAL A 31 -1.92 5.30 -10.53
C VAL A 31 -1.73 6.76 -10.90
N GLN A 32 -2.81 7.55 -10.92
CA GLN A 32 -2.75 8.97 -11.21
C GLN A 32 -1.89 9.71 -10.18
N TYR A 33 -2.11 9.52 -8.88
CA TYR A 33 -1.33 10.16 -7.82
C TYR A 33 0.15 9.81 -7.90
N LEU A 34 0.46 8.52 -8.11
CA LEU A 34 1.85 8.08 -8.31
C LEU A 34 2.46 8.70 -9.58
N GLY A 35 1.69 8.81 -10.66
CA GLY A 35 2.12 9.47 -11.89
C GLY A 35 2.38 10.97 -11.71
N GLU A 36 1.53 11.68 -10.96
CA GLU A 36 1.72 13.09 -10.58
C GLU A 36 2.99 13.30 -9.74
N LEU A 37 3.35 12.32 -8.91
CA LEU A 37 4.60 12.27 -8.16
C LEU A 37 5.81 11.86 -9.02
N GLY A 38 5.58 11.55 -10.29
CA GLY A 38 6.62 11.26 -11.27
C GLY A 38 7.02 9.79 -11.39
N ALA A 39 6.29 8.86 -10.79
CA ALA A 39 6.54 7.42 -10.97
C ALA A 39 6.17 6.96 -12.40
N ASN A 40 6.93 5.98 -12.91
CA ASN A 40 6.62 5.26 -14.15
C ASN A 40 5.82 4.01 -13.81
N VAL A 41 4.49 4.14 -13.75
CA VAL A 41 3.60 3.07 -13.30
C VAL A 41 3.20 2.16 -14.46
N GLN A 42 3.42 0.85 -14.31
CA GLN A 42 2.86 -0.19 -15.18
C GLN A 42 1.81 -0.98 -14.38
N VAL A 43 0.62 -1.11 -14.97
CA VAL A 43 -0.54 -1.74 -14.34
C VAL A 43 -0.79 -3.10 -14.96
N PHE A 44 -0.89 -4.13 -14.14
CA PHE A 44 -1.32 -5.47 -14.56
C PHE A 44 -2.43 -5.96 -13.65
N ARG A 45 -3.44 -6.59 -14.23
CA ARG A 45 -4.48 -7.30 -13.47
C ARG A 45 -3.87 -8.44 -12.66
N ASN A 46 -4.44 -8.73 -11.51
CA ASN A 46 -3.95 -9.76 -10.59
C ASN A 46 -4.03 -11.20 -11.13
N ASP A 47 -4.60 -11.39 -12.30
CA ASP A 47 -4.70 -12.66 -13.06
C ASP A 47 -4.04 -12.59 -14.45
N ALA A 48 -3.38 -11.48 -14.78
CA ALA A 48 -2.83 -11.21 -16.11
C ALA A 48 -1.30 -11.06 -16.12
N ILE A 49 -0.62 -11.45 -15.06
CA ILE A 49 0.85 -11.45 -14.95
C ILE A 49 1.28 -12.60 -14.04
N SER A 50 2.42 -13.21 -14.32
CA SER A 50 3.05 -14.25 -13.51
C SER A 50 4.26 -13.72 -12.74
N ILE A 51 4.72 -14.45 -11.72
CA ILE A 51 5.94 -14.13 -10.96
C ILE A 51 7.16 -14.02 -11.90
N ALA A 52 7.31 -14.94 -12.85
CA ALA A 52 8.43 -14.93 -13.81
C ALA A 52 8.41 -13.68 -14.71
N GLU A 53 7.22 -13.21 -15.11
CA GLU A 53 7.10 -11.97 -15.90
C GLU A 53 7.42 -10.74 -15.03
N ILE A 54 7.04 -10.72 -13.75
CA ILE A 54 7.41 -9.65 -12.82
C ILE A 54 8.94 -9.64 -12.61
N GLU A 55 9.56 -10.81 -12.42
CA GLU A 55 11.04 -10.91 -12.34
C GLU A 55 11.71 -10.36 -13.61
N SER A 56 11.17 -10.70 -14.79
CA SER A 56 11.69 -10.21 -16.07
C SER A 56 11.48 -8.70 -16.26
N LEU A 57 10.38 -8.16 -15.72
CA LEU A 57 10.08 -6.73 -15.73
C LEU A 57 11.06 -5.95 -14.83
N GLY A 58 11.52 -6.56 -13.73
CA GLY A 58 12.44 -5.98 -12.77
C GLY A 58 11.96 -4.65 -12.17
N PRO A 59 10.74 -4.58 -11.61
CA PRO A 59 10.24 -3.33 -11.06
C PRO A 59 11.07 -2.90 -9.84
N ALA A 60 11.25 -1.59 -9.67
CA ALA A 60 11.91 -1.04 -8.49
C ALA A 60 11.02 -1.02 -7.26
N GLN A 61 9.71 -0.98 -7.46
CA GLN A 61 8.70 -0.94 -6.39
C GLN A 61 7.44 -1.64 -6.86
N ILE A 62 6.67 -2.20 -5.91
CA ILE A 62 5.40 -2.87 -6.18
C ILE A 62 4.30 -2.26 -5.30
N VAL A 63 3.15 -1.96 -5.89
CA VAL A 63 1.94 -1.57 -5.16
C VAL A 63 0.85 -2.61 -5.43
N ILE A 64 0.25 -3.12 -4.37
CA ILE A 64 -0.94 -4.00 -4.43
C ILE A 64 -2.16 -3.13 -4.18
N SER A 65 -3.04 -3.04 -5.16
CA SER A 65 -4.19 -2.13 -5.15
C SER A 65 -5.28 -2.52 -4.15
N PRO A 66 -6.22 -1.60 -3.88
CA PRO A 66 -7.54 -1.99 -3.36
C PRO A 66 -8.19 -3.07 -4.23
N GLY A 67 -9.24 -3.70 -3.71
CA GLY A 67 -10.00 -4.70 -4.45
C GLY A 67 -11.21 -5.23 -3.67
N PRO A 68 -12.12 -5.92 -4.34
CA PRO A 68 -13.25 -6.59 -3.72
C PRO A 68 -12.83 -7.91 -3.04
N CYS A 69 -13.75 -8.51 -2.32
CA CYS A 69 -13.66 -9.84 -1.70
C CYS A 69 -12.58 -9.92 -0.60
N THR A 70 -11.81 -11.01 -0.58
CA THR A 70 -10.81 -11.32 0.44
C THR A 70 -9.42 -11.49 -0.18
N PRO A 71 -8.34 -11.43 0.61
CA PRO A 71 -6.99 -11.69 0.10
C PRO A 71 -6.83 -13.03 -0.63
N SER A 72 -7.55 -14.07 -0.19
CA SER A 72 -7.50 -15.39 -0.82
C SER A 72 -8.12 -15.42 -2.23
N GLU A 73 -8.89 -14.38 -2.58
CA GLU A 73 -9.53 -14.21 -3.89
C GLU A 73 -8.83 -13.13 -4.74
N ALA A 74 -7.70 -12.58 -4.26
CA ALA A 74 -6.95 -11.50 -4.89
C ALA A 74 -5.92 -11.99 -5.95
N GLY A 75 -6.21 -13.11 -6.61
CA GLY A 75 -5.32 -13.66 -7.65
C GLY A 75 -3.88 -13.82 -7.17
N ILE A 76 -2.92 -13.31 -7.91
CA ILE A 76 -1.48 -13.44 -7.62
C ILE A 76 -1.00 -12.56 -6.44
N SER A 77 -1.83 -11.66 -5.90
CA SER A 77 -1.40 -10.62 -4.94
C SER A 77 -0.64 -11.17 -3.73
N MET A 78 -1.12 -12.25 -3.11
CA MET A 78 -0.45 -12.88 -1.97
C MET A 78 0.88 -13.53 -2.37
N GLU A 79 0.94 -14.16 -3.53
CA GLU A 79 2.16 -14.78 -4.06
C GLU A 79 3.22 -13.71 -4.37
N VAL A 80 2.82 -12.57 -4.95
CA VAL A 80 3.70 -11.42 -5.19
C VAL A 80 4.29 -10.91 -3.87
N ILE A 81 3.48 -10.72 -2.83
CA ILE A 81 3.98 -10.30 -1.51
C ILE A 81 4.99 -11.32 -0.98
N SER A 82 4.64 -12.62 -0.97
CA SER A 82 5.52 -13.67 -0.44
C SER A 82 6.84 -13.78 -1.21
N HIS A 83 6.80 -13.62 -2.54
CA HIS A 83 7.97 -13.82 -3.40
C HIS A 83 8.91 -12.63 -3.41
N PHE A 84 8.37 -11.40 -3.40
CA PHE A 84 9.17 -10.17 -3.55
C PHE A 84 9.48 -9.46 -2.24
N ALA A 85 8.87 -9.83 -1.11
CA ALA A 85 9.22 -9.30 0.20
C ALA A 85 10.72 -9.47 0.48
N GLY A 86 11.37 -8.36 0.88
CA GLY A 86 12.83 -8.32 1.10
C GLY A 86 13.68 -8.23 -0.18
N LYS A 87 13.07 -8.32 -1.37
CA LYS A 87 13.75 -8.12 -2.66
C LYS A 87 13.37 -6.78 -3.30
N ILE A 88 12.10 -6.42 -3.22
CA ILE A 88 11.51 -5.22 -3.81
C ILE A 88 10.59 -4.58 -2.77
N PRO A 89 10.66 -3.26 -2.56
CA PRO A 89 9.73 -2.56 -1.67
C PRO A 89 8.27 -2.71 -2.11
N LEU A 90 7.39 -2.98 -1.13
CA LEU A 90 5.98 -3.29 -1.33
C LEU A 90 5.08 -2.36 -0.51
N LEU A 91 4.05 -1.80 -1.16
CA LEU A 91 2.95 -1.11 -0.49
C LEU A 91 1.63 -1.80 -0.81
N GLY A 92 0.87 -2.18 0.21
CA GLY A 92 -0.50 -2.68 0.06
C GLY A 92 -1.54 -1.63 0.44
N ILE A 93 -2.56 -1.43 -0.39
CA ILE A 93 -3.67 -0.50 -0.12
C ILE A 93 -4.96 -1.30 0.03
N CYS A 94 -5.69 -1.12 1.12
CA CYS A 94 -6.97 -1.75 1.46
C CYS A 94 -6.88 -3.29 1.36
N LEU A 95 -7.32 -3.92 0.27
CA LEU A 95 -7.16 -5.36 0.05
C LEU A 95 -5.67 -5.77 0.05
N GLY A 96 -4.79 -4.94 -0.52
CA GLY A 96 -3.34 -5.17 -0.49
C GLY A 96 -2.77 -5.17 0.93
N HIS A 97 -3.24 -4.28 1.80
CA HIS A 97 -2.87 -4.26 3.22
C HIS A 97 -3.35 -5.54 3.94
N GLN A 98 -4.59 -5.97 3.71
CA GLN A 98 -5.11 -7.22 4.25
C GLN A 98 -4.33 -8.43 3.74
N SER A 99 -3.91 -8.40 2.47
CA SER A 99 -3.07 -9.44 1.86
C SER A 99 -1.71 -9.54 2.56
N ILE A 100 -1.08 -8.41 2.91
CA ILE A 100 0.13 -8.38 3.73
C ILE A 100 -0.14 -9.04 5.08
N GLY A 101 -1.19 -8.63 5.80
CA GLY A 101 -1.53 -9.24 7.09
C GLY A 101 -1.70 -10.76 7.00
N GLN A 102 -2.40 -11.24 5.98
CA GLN A 102 -2.67 -12.67 5.80
C GLN A 102 -1.41 -13.47 5.40
N VAL A 103 -0.56 -12.93 4.53
CA VAL A 103 0.70 -13.58 4.11
C VAL A 103 1.60 -13.87 5.31
N TYR A 104 1.67 -12.97 6.27
CA TYR A 104 2.48 -13.14 7.47
C TYR A 104 1.75 -13.89 8.61
N GLY A 105 0.53 -14.36 8.38
CA GLY A 105 -0.20 -15.23 9.31
C GLY A 105 -1.27 -14.54 10.16
N GLY A 106 -1.51 -13.25 9.95
CA GLY A 106 -2.63 -12.52 10.56
C GLY A 106 -3.97 -12.98 9.99
N LYS A 107 -5.01 -12.93 10.82
CA LYS A 107 -6.38 -13.24 10.41
C LYS A 107 -7.08 -12.01 9.89
N ILE A 108 -7.85 -12.19 8.81
CA ILE A 108 -8.73 -11.16 8.29
C ILE A 108 -10.14 -11.43 8.79
N ILE A 109 -10.71 -10.47 9.49
CA ILE A 109 -12.02 -10.56 10.12
C ILE A 109 -12.96 -9.46 9.64
N ARG A 110 -14.24 -9.59 9.93
CA ARG A 110 -15.21 -8.51 9.66
C ARG A 110 -14.90 -7.32 10.55
N ALA A 111 -14.90 -6.14 9.96
CA ALA A 111 -14.84 -4.86 10.67
C ALA A 111 -16.04 -4.72 11.61
N LYS A 112 -15.87 -4.03 12.73
CA LYS A 112 -16.96 -3.73 13.66
C LYS A 112 -18.11 -2.96 12.98
N LYS A 113 -17.77 -2.10 12.03
CA LYS A 113 -18.74 -1.35 11.20
C LYS A 113 -18.29 -1.39 9.74
N VAL A 114 -19.24 -1.62 8.83
CA VAL A 114 -18.96 -1.49 7.39
C VAL A 114 -18.69 -0.01 7.07
N MET A 115 -17.55 0.23 6.46
CA MET A 115 -17.12 1.55 6.02
C MET A 115 -17.33 1.65 4.51
N HIS A 116 -18.11 2.61 4.05
CA HIS A 116 -18.36 2.87 2.65
C HIS A 116 -18.35 4.37 2.39
N GLY A 117 -17.21 4.91 1.97
CA GLY A 117 -17.00 6.34 1.76
C GLY A 117 -17.04 7.17 3.04
N LYS A 118 -16.80 6.56 4.19
CA LYS A 118 -16.81 7.24 5.49
C LYS A 118 -15.42 7.74 5.85
N LEU A 119 -15.38 8.91 6.47
CA LEU A 119 -14.17 9.52 6.99
C LEU A 119 -13.89 9.02 8.41
N SER A 120 -12.61 8.85 8.73
CA SER A 120 -12.14 8.58 10.09
C SER A 120 -10.87 9.34 10.37
N ALA A 121 -10.65 9.70 11.63
CA ALA A 121 -9.36 10.17 12.11
C ALA A 121 -8.40 8.97 12.14
N ILE A 122 -7.25 9.12 11.51
CA ILE A 122 -6.19 8.12 11.44
C ILE A 122 -5.05 8.57 12.35
N HIS A 123 -4.82 7.82 13.40
CA HIS A 123 -3.65 7.97 14.27
C HIS A 123 -2.51 7.13 13.71
N HIS A 124 -1.26 7.56 13.87
CA HIS A 124 -0.11 6.84 13.34
C HIS A 124 1.18 7.08 14.14
N SER A 125 2.15 6.18 13.96
CA SER A 125 3.44 6.24 14.66
C SER A 125 4.45 7.24 14.08
N GLY A 126 4.15 7.88 12.94
CA GLY A 126 5.08 8.75 12.21
C GLY A 126 6.20 7.99 11.49
N GLN A 127 6.08 6.67 11.32
CA GLN A 127 7.11 5.83 10.67
C GLN A 127 6.71 5.44 9.24
N GLY A 128 7.71 5.11 8.42
CA GLY A 128 7.50 4.63 7.06
C GLY A 128 6.72 5.62 6.21
N VAL A 129 5.64 5.17 5.59
CA VAL A 129 4.77 6.02 4.76
C VAL A 129 4.10 7.17 5.52
N PHE A 130 4.12 7.16 6.85
CA PHE A 130 3.55 8.20 7.72
C PHE A 130 4.57 9.26 8.17
N THR A 131 5.81 9.21 7.69
CA THR A 131 6.85 10.18 8.06
C THR A 131 6.42 11.59 7.69
N ASP A 132 6.58 12.53 8.66
CA ASP A 132 6.26 13.96 8.53
C ASP A 132 4.78 14.28 8.21
N LEU A 133 3.87 13.35 8.39
CA LEU A 133 2.43 13.61 8.30
C LEU A 133 1.90 14.14 9.65
N THR A 134 0.88 15.00 9.59
CA THR A 134 0.18 15.44 10.81
C THR A 134 -0.64 14.30 11.41
N MET A 135 -0.72 14.23 12.74
CA MET A 135 -1.46 13.19 13.46
C MET A 135 -2.45 13.82 14.46
N PRO A 136 -3.72 13.39 14.49
CA PRO A 136 -4.34 12.55 13.48
C PRO A 136 -4.61 13.31 12.17
N PHE A 137 -4.86 12.56 11.09
CA PHE A 137 -5.37 13.12 9.84
C PHE A 137 -6.65 12.39 9.41
N THR A 138 -7.43 13.02 8.53
CA THR A 138 -8.68 12.44 8.03
C THR A 138 -8.43 11.59 6.80
N ALA A 139 -8.96 10.36 6.77
CA ALA A 139 -8.92 9.52 5.57
C ALA A 139 -10.24 8.79 5.30
N THR A 140 -10.46 8.51 4.02
CA THR A 140 -11.62 7.78 3.52
C THR A 140 -11.43 6.28 3.64
N ARG A 141 -12.47 5.59 4.12
CA ARG A 141 -12.49 4.14 4.30
C ARG A 141 -13.60 3.50 3.47
N TYR A 142 -13.26 2.40 2.75
CA TYR A 142 -14.19 1.59 1.95
C TYR A 142 -13.95 0.10 2.22
N HIS A 143 -14.15 -0.37 3.44
CA HIS A 143 -13.89 -1.76 3.77
C HIS A 143 -14.92 -2.34 4.74
N SER A 144 -15.12 -3.65 4.64
CA SER A 144 -15.91 -4.46 5.58
C SER A 144 -15.04 -5.50 6.31
N LEU A 145 -13.76 -5.59 5.94
CA LEU A 145 -12.78 -6.49 6.54
C LEU A 145 -11.60 -5.69 7.09
N VAL A 146 -10.95 -6.24 8.12
CA VAL A 146 -9.75 -5.68 8.76
C VAL A 146 -8.82 -6.80 9.22
N ILE A 147 -7.56 -6.46 9.48
CA ILE A 147 -6.62 -7.35 10.18
C ILE A 147 -7.05 -7.43 11.65
N ASP A 148 -7.22 -8.65 12.17
CA ASP A 148 -7.50 -8.88 13.59
C ASP A 148 -6.25 -8.57 14.44
N ALA A 149 -6.34 -7.53 15.27
CA ALA A 149 -5.25 -7.10 16.14
C ALA A 149 -4.75 -8.21 17.09
N LYS A 150 -5.64 -9.16 17.48
CA LYS A 150 -5.26 -10.28 18.35
C LYS A 150 -4.43 -11.35 17.69
N SER A 151 -4.44 -11.38 16.36
CA SER A 151 -3.70 -12.33 15.55
C SER A 151 -2.56 -11.69 14.76
N LEU A 152 -2.27 -10.40 15.01
CA LEU A 152 -1.17 -9.73 14.31
C LEU A 152 0.15 -10.45 14.62
N PRO A 153 0.88 -10.91 13.59
CA PRO A 153 2.12 -11.64 13.81
C PRO A 153 3.24 -10.72 14.31
N ASP A 154 4.16 -11.28 15.09
CA ASP A 154 5.25 -10.52 15.75
C ASP A 154 6.19 -9.79 14.77
N CYS A 155 6.23 -10.21 13.50
CA CYS A 155 7.04 -9.55 12.47
C CYS A 155 6.44 -8.26 11.92
N LEU A 156 5.17 -7.95 12.24
CA LEU A 156 4.50 -6.73 11.81
C LEU A 156 4.29 -5.77 12.99
N ASP A 157 4.61 -4.50 12.78
CA ASP A 157 4.23 -3.40 13.66
C ASP A 157 2.94 -2.75 13.17
N VAL A 158 2.08 -2.33 14.12
CA VAL A 158 0.97 -1.42 13.83
C VAL A 158 1.53 -0.02 13.66
N THR A 159 1.38 0.56 12.48
CA THR A 159 1.86 1.92 12.18
C THR A 159 0.76 2.96 12.09
N ALA A 160 -0.51 2.53 11.92
CA ALA A 160 -1.67 3.41 11.99
C ALA A 160 -2.90 2.67 12.52
N TRP A 161 -3.82 3.43 13.16
CA TRP A 161 -5.03 2.91 13.78
C TRP A 161 -6.15 3.95 13.85
N THR A 162 -7.37 3.48 14.09
CA THR A 162 -8.46 4.31 14.62
C THR A 162 -8.60 4.07 16.13
N GLU A 163 -9.14 5.04 16.84
CA GLU A 163 -9.38 4.94 18.29
C GLU A 163 -10.87 4.78 18.59
N ASP A 164 -11.16 4.09 19.69
CA ASP A 164 -12.48 4.00 20.27
C ASP A 164 -12.77 5.19 21.21
N GLU A 165 -13.93 5.17 21.90
CA GLU A 165 -14.38 6.23 22.82
C GLU A 165 -13.45 6.42 24.04
N ASN A 166 -12.60 5.44 24.35
CA ASN A 166 -11.66 5.46 25.45
C ASN A 166 -10.25 5.90 25.02
N GLY A 167 -10.01 6.03 23.72
CA GLY A 167 -8.69 6.30 23.14
C GLY A 167 -7.85 5.04 22.93
N ASP A 168 -8.45 3.85 23.05
CA ASP A 168 -7.79 2.59 22.74
C ASP A 168 -7.85 2.28 21.22
N ILE A 169 -6.92 1.47 20.73
CA ILE A 169 -6.91 1.05 19.33
C ILE A 169 -8.20 0.29 19.00
N ASP A 170 -9.01 0.84 18.10
CA ASP A 170 -10.26 0.23 17.63
C ASP A 170 -10.03 -0.74 16.47
N GLU A 171 -9.37 -0.27 15.40
CA GLU A 171 -9.05 -1.06 14.20
C GLU A 171 -7.67 -0.67 13.66
N ILE A 172 -6.92 -1.66 13.18
CA ILE A 172 -5.61 -1.45 12.51
C ILE A 172 -5.85 -0.78 11.16
N MET A 173 -5.15 0.34 10.93
CA MET A 173 -5.21 1.13 9.70
C MET A 173 -3.89 1.17 8.95
N GLY A 174 -2.80 0.69 9.55
CA GLY A 174 -1.51 0.56 8.90
C GLY A 174 -0.67 -0.51 9.56
N VAL A 175 0.09 -1.24 8.76
CA VAL A 175 1.11 -2.20 9.22
C VAL A 175 2.40 -1.99 8.46
N ARG A 176 3.52 -2.36 9.10
CA ARG A 176 4.84 -2.38 8.51
C ARG A 176 5.60 -3.60 8.99
N HIS A 177 6.31 -4.27 8.09
CA HIS A 177 7.23 -5.33 8.49
C HIS A 177 8.46 -4.74 9.17
N LYS A 178 8.90 -5.36 10.27
CA LYS A 178 10.00 -4.84 11.11
C LYS A 178 11.35 -4.77 10.41
N GLU A 179 11.60 -5.70 9.49
CA GLU A 179 12.90 -5.88 8.83
C GLU A 179 12.84 -5.66 7.31
N LEU A 180 11.68 -5.91 6.68
CA LEU A 180 11.53 -5.86 5.23
C LEU A 180 10.83 -4.57 4.81
N ALA A 181 11.12 -4.09 3.61
CA ALA A 181 10.45 -2.93 3.03
C ALA A 181 9.03 -3.30 2.54
N VAL A 182 8.16 -3.65 3.48
CA VAL A 182 6.76 -4.02 3.24
C VAL A 182 5.87 -3.22 4.17
N GLU A 183 5.00 -2.41 3.60
CA GLU A 183 4.05 -1.57 4.33
C GLU A 183 2.64 -1.70 3.77
N GLY A 184 1.63 -1.41 4.56
CA GLY A 184 0.25 -1.42 4.10
C GLY A 184 -0.64 -0.44 4.84
N VAL A 185 -1.62 0.12 4.13
CA VAL A 185 -2.64 1.03 4.69
C VAL A 185 -4.04 0.52 4.37
N GLN A 186 -4.94 0.52 5.36
CA GLN A 186 -6.31 0.02 5.22
C GLN A 186 -7.26 1.04 4.58
N PHE A 187 -6.96 2.31 4.70
CA PHE A 187 -7.73 3.41 4.12
C PHE A 187 -7.30 3.69 2.67
N HIS A 188 -7.99 4.62 2.01
CA HIS A 188 -7.78 4.99 0.62
C HIS A 188 -7.06 6.35 0.52
N PRO A 189 -5.71 6.38 0.38
CA PRO A 189 -4.96 7.62 0.24
C PRO A 189 -5.27 8.37 -1.05
N GLU A 190 -5.74 7.67 -2.08
CA GLU A 190 -6.10 8.21 -3.40
C GLU A 190 -7.48 8.88 -3.42
N SER A 191 -8.25 8.77 -2.35
CA SER A 191 -9.54 9.44 -2.25
C SER A 191 -9.35 10.95 -2.06
N ILE A 192 -10.10 11.75 -2.80
CA ILE A 192 -10.05 13.23 -2.73
C ILE A 192 -10.35 13.80 -1.33
N LEU A 193 -11.06 13.04 -0.50
CA LEU A 193 -11.39 13.42 0.87
C LEU A 193 -10.36 12.90 1.89
N SER A 194 -9.35 12.18 1.46
CA SER A 194 -8.22 11.78 2.31
C SER A 194 -7.17 12.87 2.33
N GLU A 195 -6.82 13.33 3.52
CA GLU A 195 -5.70 14.23 3.72
C GLU A 195 -4.38 13.48 3.47
N HIS A 196 -3.34 14.21 3.06
CA HIS A 196 -1.96 13.71 2.90
C HIS A 196 -1.76 12.55 1.90
N GLY A 197 -2.72 12.24 1.02
CA GLY A 197 -2.60 11.10 0.11
C GLY A 197 -1.34 11.14 -0.75
N HIS A 198 -1.03 12.28 -1.38
CA HIS A 198 0.20 12.47 -2.15
C HIS A 198 1.45 12.36 -1.29
N ALA A 199 1.45 12.96 -0.09
CA ALA A 199 2.62 12.93 0.80
C ALA A 199 2.91 11.49 1.25
N LEU A 200 1.88 10.71 1.61
CA LEU A 200 2.00 9.30 1.97
C LEU A 200 2.60 8.47 0.82
N LEU A 201 2.07 8.62 -0.39
CA LEU A 201 2.59 7.92 -1.56
C LEU A 201 4.00 8.38 -1.93
N ASN A 202 4.32 9.67 -1.77
CA ASN A 202 5.68 10.19 -1.97
C ASN A 202 6.67 9.62 -0.95
N ASN A 203 6.25 9.42 0.30
CA ASN A 203 7.08 8.75 1.30
C ASN A 203 7.41 7.33 0.85
N PHE A 204 6.44 6.56 0.35
CA PHE A 204 6.71 5.24 -0.22
C PHE A 204 7.70 5.30 -1.38
N LEU A 205 7.56 6.25 -2.31
CA LEU A 205 8.48 6.41 -3.44
C LEU A 205 9.91 6.77 -3.00
N SER A 206 10.06 7.52 -1.90
CA SER A 206 11.32 8.09 -1.45
C SER A 206 12.11 7.23 -0.48
N HIS A 207 11.44 6.42 0.36
CA HIS A 207 12.10 5.60 1.40
C HIS A 207 12.93 4.43 0.85
N ASN A 208 12.93 4.23 -0.45
CA ASN A 208 13.55 3.10 -1.14
C ASN A 208 14.62 3.54 -2.16
N SER A 209 15.14 4.74 -2.00
CA SER A 209 16.20 5.32 -2.86
C SER A 209 17.57 5.14 -2.23
#